data_7813c062dcd6834891ac41ba1b00bcfc
#
_entry.id   7813c062dcd6834891ac41ba1b00bcfc
#
_cell.length_a   1.000
_cell.length_b   1.000
_cell.length_c   1.000
_cell.angle_alpha   90.00
_cell.angle_beta   90.00
_cell.angle_gamma   90.00
#
_symmetry.space_group_name_H-M   'P 1'
#
loop_
_entity.id
_entity.type
_entity.pdbx_description
1 polymer ?
#
loop_
_entity_poly.entity_id
_entity_poly.type
_entity_poly.pdbx_seq_one_letter_code
_entity_poly.pdbx_strand_id
1 'polypeptide(L)'
;MSSTTTAATSRLTHLRALESEAVHVLREVAAGFERPVLLFSGGKDSIVLLRLAEKAFRPARFPFPLLHIDTGENFPEAIEFRDRRVSELGERLIVASVQDSIDEGRVVEEVGPRASRNRLQTTTLLDAIAAGRFDAAVGGARRDEERARAKERIFSFRDDFGQWDPKHQRPELWNLYNTRIRAGEHVRVFPLSNWTELDVWEYIQDEQLEIPSIYFSHTRETFSRDGMLYAYRPGQELLPGETTTSETVRYRTVGDMTCTGAVRSTATTIPQIVKEIAATRITERGETRADDKTSEAAMEDRKKAGYF
;
A
#
# COMPACT_ATOMS: atom_id res chain seq x y z
N MET A 1 9.76 38.53 -0.05
CA MET A 1 8.56 37.90 0.54
C MET A 1 7.58 37.32 -0.50
N SER A 2 7.76 37.59 -1.80
CA SER A 2 6.78 37.16 -2.86
C SER A 2 6.92 35.69 -3.34
N SER A 3 8.11 35.10 -3.28
CA SER A 3 8.35 33.77 -3.87
C SER A 3 7.77 32.60 -3.05
N THR A 4 7.75 32.71 -1.73
CA THR A 4 7.26 31.66 -0.83
C THR A 4 5.74 31.51 -0.91
N THR A 5 5.01 32.62 -1.04
CA THR A 5 3.54 32.60 -1.15
C THR A 5 3.08 31.99 -2.48
N THR A 6 3.77 32.28 -3.58
CA THR A 6 3.43 31.72 -4.91
C THR A 6 3.68 30.23 -4.97
N ALA A 7 4.77 29.74 -4.39
CA ALA A 7 5.07 28.31 -4.34
C ALA A 7 4.04 27.53 -3.50
N ALA A 8 3.66 28.05 -2.34
CA ALA A 8 2.63 27.43 -1.48
C ALA A 8 1.26 27.37 -2.18
N THR A 9 0.84 28.44 -2.85
CA THR A 9 -0.43 28.47 -3.61
C THR A 9 -0.41 27.48 -4.78
N SER A 10 0.70 27.38 -5.52
CA SER A 10 0.87 26.42 -6.60
C SER A 10 0.79 24.96 -6.10
N ARG A 11 1.42 24.69 -4.95
CA ARG A 11 1.41 23.34 -4.35
C ARG A 11 0.02 22.91 -3.88
N LEU A 12 -0.71 23.78 -3.20
CA LEU A 12 -2.10 23.53 -2.81
C LEU A 12 -3.00 23.26 -4.02
N THR A 13 -2.75 23.94 -5.13
CA THR A 13 -3.49 23.70 -6.38
C THR A 13 -3.16 22.33 -6.94
N HIS A 14 -1.90 21.89 -6.88
CA HIS A 14 -1.46 20.56 -7.31
C HIS A 14 -2.14 19.45 -6.51
N LEU A 15 -2.07 19.50 -5.17
CA LEU A 15 -2.71 18.49 -4.29
C LEU A 15 -4.24 18.45 -4.50
N ARG A 16 -4.89 19.59 -4.69
CA ARG A 16 -6.34 19.63 -5.00
C ARG A 16 -6.66 18.99 -6.35
N ALA A 17 -5.81 19.14 -7.34
CA ALA A 17 -5.99 18.47 -8.64
C ALA A 17 -5.86 16.96 -8.49
N LEU A 18 -4.86 16.48 -7.77
CA LEU A 18 -4.68 15.05 -7.47
C LEU A 18 -5.85 14.48 -6.64
N GLU A 19 -6.32 15.21 -5.64
CA GLU A 19 -7.52 14.84 -4.86
C GLU A 19 -8.75 14.72 -5.74
N SER A 20 -8.99 15.72 -6.60
CA SER A 20 -10.14 15.73 -7.49
C SER A 20 -10.12 14.54 -8.46
N GLU A 21 -8.95 14.22 -9.03
CA GLU A 21 -8.77 13.04 -9.88
C GLU A 21 -9.06 11.76 -9.11
N ALA A 22 -8.48 11.58 -7.93
CA ALA A 22 -8.67 10.37 -7.12
C ALA A 22 -10.14 10.19 -6.68
N VAL A 23 -10.81 11.26 -6.28
CA VAL A 23 -12.25 11.25 -5.96
C VAL A 23 -13.09 10.89 -7.17
N HIS A 24 -12.76 11.42 -8.36
CA HIS A 24 -13.41 11.03 -9.61
C HIS A 24 -13.25 9.53 -9.88
N VAL A 25 -12.02 9.00 -9.81
CA VAL A 25 -11.73 7.57 -9.99
C VAL A 25 -12.56 6.71 -9.04
N LEU A 26 -12.63 7.06 -7.75
CA LEU A 26 -13.42 6.31 -6.76
C LEU A 26 -14.93 6.30 -7.11
N ARG A 27 -15.46 7.40 -7.62
CA ARG A 27 -16.86 7.50 -8.05
C ARG A 27 -17.13 6.70 -9.32
N GLU A 28 -16.20 6.70 -10.28
CA GLU A 28 -16.28 5.86 -11.48
C GLU A 28 -16.27 4.36 -11.12
N VAL A 29 -15.46 3.96 -10.14
CA VAL A 29 -15.48 2.58 -9.60
C VAL A 29 -16.85 2.23 -9.03
N ALA A 30 -17.39 3.09 -8.17
CA ALA A 30 -18.71 2.84 -7.54
C ALA A 30 -19.86 2.81 -8.55
N ALA A 31 -19.75 3.55 -9.66
CA ALA A 31 -20.78 3.61 -10.70
C ALA A 31 -20.66 2.48 -11.72
N GLY A 32 -19.45 1.98 -11.98
CA GLY A 32 -19.17 1.08 -13.09
C GLY A 32 -19.00 -0.38 -12.73
N PHE A 33 -18.83 -0.71 -11.44
CA PHE A 33 -18.64 -2.07 -10.95
C PHE A 33 -19.76 -2.47 -9.97
N GLU A 34 -20.13 -3.75 -10.00
CA GLU A 34 -21.21 -4.25 -9.13
C GLU A 34 -20.74 -4.56 -7.71
N ARG A 35 -19.49 -5.02 -7.58
CA ARG A 35 -18.94 -5.51 -6.32
C ARG A 35 -17.49 -5.05 -6.12
N PRO A 36 -17.25 -3.74 -6.03
CA PRO A 36 -15.91 -3.25 -5.74
C PRO A 36 -15.51 -3.50 -4.27
N VAL A 37 -14.21 -3.47 -4.01
CA VAL A 37 -13.61 -3.56 -2.66
C VAL A 37 -12.44 -2.59 -2.56
N LEU A 38 -12.22 -1.98 -1.40
CA LEU A 38 -11.07 -1.12 -1.13
C LEU A 38 -10.04 -1.86 -0.25
N LEU A 39 -8.82 -2.00 -0.75
CA LEU A 39 -7.72 -2.63 -0.02
C LEU A 39 -7.19 -1.67 1.05
N PHE A 40 -7.21 -2.09 2.31
CA PHE A 40 -6.81 -1.26 3.44
C PHE A 40 -5.76 -1.97 4.30
N SER A 41 -4.50 -1.62 4.12
CA SER A 41 -3.36 -2.20 4.85
C SER A 41 -3.00 -1.48 6.16
N GLY A 42 -3.59 -0.32 6.44
CA GLY A 42 -3.14 0.57 7.52
C GLY A 42 -1.86 1.36 7.20
N GLY A 43 -1.31 1.22 6.00
CA GLY A 43 -0.18 2.02 5.51
C GLY A 43 -0.62 3.41 5.02
N LYS A 44 0.32 4.38 4.96
CA LYS A 44 0.06 5.78 4.62
C LYS A 44 -0.75 5.99 3.34
N ASP A 45 -0.43 5.22 2.29
CA ASP A 45 -1.12 5.33 0.99
C ASP A 45 -2.57 4.85 1.11
N SER A 46 -2.82 3.74 1.81
CA SER A 46 -4.17 3.25 2.07
C SER A 46 -4.97 4.17 3.01
N ILE A 47 -4.30 4.89 3.93
CA ILE A 47 -4.93 5.90 4.79
C ILE A 47 -5.37 7.12 3.97
N VAL A 48 -4.51 7.62 3.08
CA VAL A 48 -4.88 8.69 2.13
C VAL A 48 -6.02 8.23 1.23
N LEU A 49 -5.97 7.01 0.69
CA LEU A 49 -7.02 6.44 -0.13
C LEU A 49 -8.35 6.35 0.64
N LEU A 50 -8.31 5.94 1.90
CA LEU A 50 -9.48 5.90 2.78
C LEU A 50 -10.09 7.30 3.00
N ARG A 51 -9.24 8.33 3.21
CA ARG A 51 -9.69 9.73 3.33
C ARG A 51 -10.33 10.24 2.05
N LEU A 52 -9.78 9.89 0.90
CA LEU A 52 -10.37 10.23 -0.41
C LEU A 52 -11.73 9.55 -0.61
N ALA A 53 -11.89 8.31 -0.14
CA ALA A 53 -13.18 7.63 -0.13
C ALA A 53 -14.19 8.33 0.78
N GLU A 54 -13.79 8.83 1.96
CA GLU A 54 -14.64 9.69 2.79
C GLU A 54 -15.11 10.91 2.00
N LYS A 55 -14.21 11.64 1.34
CA LYS A 55 -14.58 12.81 0.54
C LYS A 55 -15.47 12.47 -0.67
N ALA A 56 -15.28 11.28 -1.25
CA ALA A 56 -16.07 10.83 -2.40
C ALA A 56 -17.53 10.51 -2.04
N PHE A 57 -17.79 9.93 -0.84
CA PHE A 57 -19.05 9.28 -0.53
C PHE A 57 -19.79 9.84 0.72
N ARG A 58 -19.11 10.45 1.69
CA ARG A 58 -19.81 11.03 2.85
C ARG A 58 -20.79 12.14 2.44
N PRO A 59 -21.95 12.24 3.10
CA PRO A 59 -22.36 11.58 4.34
C PRO A 59 -22.91 10.15 4.17
N ALA A 60 -23.02 9.62 2.93
CA ALA A 60 -23.44 8.24 2.72
C ALA A 60 -22.37 7.25 3.20
N ARG A 61 -22.77 5.98 3.41
CA ARG A 61 -21.80 4.89 3.62
C ARG A 61 -21.02 4.59 2.35
N PHE A 62 -19.86 3.96 2.52
CA PHE A 62 -19.09 3.49 1.37
C PHE A 62 -19.89 2.44 0.59
N PRO A 63 -19.95 2.52 -0.74
CA PRO A 63 -20.66 1.53 -1.57
C PRO A 63 -19.97 0.17 -1.63
N PHE A 64 -18.80 0.04 -0.98
CA PHE A 64 -17.97 -1.16 -0.97
C PHE A 64 -17.34 -1.40 0.42
N PRO A 65 -16.98 -2.65 0.76
CA PRO A 65 -16.27 -2.95 1.99
C PRO A 65 -14.78 -2.62 1.86
N LEU A 66 -14.11 -2.59 3.02
CA LEU A 66 -12.66 -2.61 3.14
C LEU A 66 -12.18 -4.06 3.19
N LEU A 67 -11.02 -4.36 2.59
CA LEU A 67 -10.37 -5.67 2.64
C LEU A 67 -8.93 -5.51 3.13
N HIS A 68 -8.57 -6.27 4.13
CA HIS A 68 -7.21 -6.41 4.64
C HIS A 68 -6.72 -7.85 4.44
N ILE A 69 -5.48 -8.01 3.98
CA ILE A 69 -4.81 -9.31 3.95
C ILE A 69 -3.89 -9.38 5.17
N ASP A 70 -4.23 -10.25 6.09
CA ASP A 70 -3.48 -10.45 7.33
C ASP A 70 -2.48 -11.58 7.14
N THR A 71 -1.19 -11.26 7.19
CA THR A 71 -0.11 -12.26 7.10
C THR A 71 0.22 -12.90 8.44
N GLY A 72 -0.26 -12.34 9.55
CA GLY A 72 0.20 -12.67 10.90
C GLY A 72 1.59 -12.11 11.23
N GLU A 73 2.22 -11.40 10.27
CA GLU A 73 3.53 -10.78 10.43
C GLU A 73 3.48 -9.24 10.29
N ASN A 74 2.28 -8.68 10.24
CA ASN A 74 2.07 -7.23 10.21
C ASN A 74 2.57 -6.57 11.50
N PHE A 75 2.96 -5.29 11.39
CA PHE A 75 3.30 -4.50 12.56
C PHE A 75 2.08 -4.28 13.46
N PRO A 76 2.16 -4.55 14.77
CA PRO A 76 1.05 -4.36 15.70
C PRO A 76 0.46 -2.94 15.65
N GLU A 77 1.31 -1.93 15.51
CA GLU A 77 0.91 -0.54 15.41
C GLU A 77 0.01 -0.24 14.19
N ALA A 78 0.23 -0.96 13.10
CA ALA A 78 -0.60 -0.84 11.89
C ALA A 78 -1.95 -1.55 12.06
N ILE A 79 -1.97 -2.71 12.72
CA ILE A 79 -3.19 -3.47 13.00
C ILE A 79 -4.09 -2.72 13.98
N GLU A 80 -3.52 -2.22 15.09
CA GLU A 80 -4.25 -1.38 16.05
C GLU A 80 -4.87 -0.15 15.39
N PHE A 81 -4.09 0.55 14.58
CA PHE A 81 -4.58 1.70 13.83
C PHE A 81 -5.73 1.31 12.88
N ARG A 82 -5.56 0.23 12.10
CA ARG A 82 -6.57 -0.29 11.18
C ARG A 82 -7.89 -0.53 11.90
N ASP A 83 -7.87 -1.30 12.97
CA ASP A 83 -9.08 -1.73 13.68
C ASP A 83 -9.80 -0.54 14.31
N ARG A 84 -9.06 0.35 14.96
CA ARG A 84 -9.60 1.58 15.53
C ARG A 84 -10.22 2.47 14.45
N ARG A 85 -9.49 2.72 13.36
CA ARG A 85 -9.95 3.63 12.31
C ARG A 85 -11.18 3.12 11.59
N VAL A 86 -11.25 1.82 11.29
CA VAL A 86 -12.43 1.21 10.67
C VAL A 86 -13.64 1.26 11.60
N SER A 87 -13.45 1.01 12.90
CA SER A 87 -14.48 1.11 13.91
C SER A 87 -15.05 2.53 14.00
N GLU A 88 -14.20 3.55 14.04
CA GLU A 88 -14.60 4.97 14.05
C GLU A 88 -15.44 5.37 12.82
N LEU A 89 -15.08 4.84 11.66
CA LEU A 89 -15.81 5.11 10.41
C LEU A 89 -17.15 4.38 10.32
N GLY A 90 -17.31 3.30 11.08
CA GLY A 90 -18.49 2.42 11.02
C GLY A 90 -18.62 1.68 9.69
N GLU A 91 -17.49 1.43 9.00
CA GLU A 91 -17.48 0.73 7.72
C GLU A 91 -17.21 -0.78 7.90
N ARG A 92 -17.55 -1.58 6.89
CA ARG A 92 -17.35 -3.03 6.93
C ARG A 92 -15.92 -3.39 6.55
N LEU A 93 -15.21 -4.06 7.46
CA LEU A 93 -13.90 -4.66 7.21
C LEU A 93 -14.04 -6.16 6.99
N ILE A 94 -13.39 -6.65 5.94
CA ILE A 94 -13.14 -8.07 5.68
C ILE A 94 -11.66 -8.30 5.93
N VAL A 95 -11.32 -9.29 6.73
CA VAL A 95 -9.94 -9.71 6.95
C VAL A 95 -9.78 -11.10 6.34
N ALA A 96 -8.86 -11.24 5.39
CA ALA A 96 -8.47 -12.51 4.82
C ALA A 96 -7.10 -12.91 5.36
N SER A 97 -7.02 -14.08 5.99
CA SER A 97 -5.84 -14.55 6.72
C SER A 97 -4.96 -15.43 5.83
N VAL A 98 -3.67 -15.14 5.78
CA VAL A 98 -2.67 -16.02 5.18
C VAL A 98 -2.56 -17.32 5.96
N GLN A 99 -2.77 -17.29 7.29
CA GLN A 99 -2.78 -18.50 8.11
C GLN A 99 -3.88 -19.47 7.66
N ASP A 100 -5.08 -18.98 7.38
CA ASP A 100 -6.16 -19.83 6.87
C ASP A 100 -5.78 -20.47 5.53
N SER A 101 -5.10 -19.74 4.66
CA SER A 101 -4.60 -20.28 3.38
C SER A 101 -3.52 -21.35 3.56
N ILE A 102 -2.70 -21.25 4.63
CA ILE A 102 -1.71 -22.28 5.02
C ILE A 102 -2.43 -23.52 5.57
N ASP A 103 -3.35 -23.33 6.51
CA ASP A 103 -4.07 -24.41 7.19
C ASP A 103 -4.93 -25.23 6.21
N GLU A 104 -5.46 -24.58 5.18
CA GLU A 104 -6.20 -25.21 4.10
C GLU A 104 -5.31 -25.83 3.00
N GLY A 105 -4.00 -25.71 3.13
CA GLY A 105 -3.01 -26.27 2.20
C GLY A 105 -2.95 -25.58 0.83
N ARG A 106 -3.48 -24.36 0.71
CA ARG A 106 -3.47 -23.59 -0.55
C ARG A 106 -2.11 -22.94 -0.82
N VAL A 107 -1.35 -22.68 0.21
CA VAL A 107 0.02 -22.18 0.16
C VAL A 107 0.89 -22.92 1.17
N VAL A 108 2.19 -22.96 0.89
CA VAL A 108 3.19 -23.60 1.78
C VAL A 108 4.04 -22.51 2.41
N GLU A 109 4.12 -22.52 3.74
CA GLU A 109 4.95 -21.59 4.50
C GLU A 109 6.43 -21.95 4.36
N GLU A 110 7.26 -20.95 4.08
CA GLU A 110 8.71 -21.10 4.13
C GLU A 110 9.19 -21.16 5.58
N VAL A 111 10.24 -21.93 5.85
CA VAL A 111 10.84 -22.08 7.19
C VAL A 111 12.28 -21.58 7.19
N GLY A 112 12.71 -21.01 8.32
CA GLY A 112 14.08 -20.56 8.53
C GLY A 112 14.23 -19.06 8.66
N PRO A 113 15.46 -18.56 8.87
CA PRO A 113 15.70 -17.16 9.22
C PRO A 113 15.38 -16.15 8.12
N ARG A 114 15.17 -16.62 6.88
CA ARG A 114 14.78 -15.80 5.73
C ARG A 114 13.32 -15.99 5.30
N ALA A 115 12.56 -16.79 6.03
CA ALA A 115 11.16 -17.04 5.74
C ALA A 115 10.35 -15.74 5.78
N SER A 116 9.40 -15.61 4.85
CA SER A 116 8.50 -14.46 4.80
C SER A 116 7.16 -14.87 4.19
N ARG A 117 6.08 -14.44 4.84
CA ARG A 117 4.72 -14.65 4.36
C ARG A 117 4.28 -13.65 3.28
N ASN A 118 5.12 -12.65 2.99
CA ASN A 118 4.76 -11.57 2.06
C ASN A 118 4.35 -12.08 0.66
N ARG A 119 4.97 -13.15 0.16
CA ARG A 119 4.60 -13.74 -1.13
C ARG A 119 3.26 -14.49 -1.08
N LEU A 120 2.89 -15.03 0.07
CA LEU A 120 1.68 -15.81 0.26
C LEU A 120 0.41 -14.95 0.19
N GLN A 121 0.55 -13.63 0.43
CA GLN A 121 -0.56 -12.66 0.32
C GLN A 121 -1.25 -12.71 -1.05
N THR A 122 -0.52 -13.03 -2.11
CA THR A 122 -1.08 -13.05 -3.48
C THR A 122 -2.22 -14.05 -3.59
N THR A 123 -1.99 -15.29 -3.17
CA THR A 123 -3.02 -16.36 -3.20
C THR A 123 -4.20 -15.97 -2.32
N THR A 124 -3.95 -15.55 -1.08
CA THR A 124 -4.99 -15.13 -0.14
C THR A 124 -5.84 -13.98 -0.69
N LEU A 125 -5.21 -13.01 -1.37
CA LEU A 125 -5.91 -11.90 -2.00
C LEU A 125 -6.79 -12.36 -3.16
N LEU A 126 -6.30 -13.23 -4.04
CA LEU A 126 -7.08 -13.77 -5.17
C LEU A 126 -8.25 -14.61 -4.67
N ASP A 127 -8.04 -15.42 -3.64
CA ASP A 127 -9.10 -16.20 -3.00
C ASP A 127 -10.17 -15.31 -2.37
N ALA A 128 -9.77 -14.23 -1.69
CA ALA A 128 -10.71 -13.26 -1.10
C ALA A 128 -11.51 -12.53 -2.19
N ILE A 129 -10.87 -12.18 -3.33
CA ILE A 129 -11.54 -11.60 -4.48
C ILE A 129 -12.58 -12.57 -5.06
N ALA A 130 -12.20 -13.82 -5.26
CA ALA A 130 -13.09 -14.87 -5.78
C ALA A 130 -14.26 -15.15 -4.82
N ALA A 131 -14.00 -15.35 -3.53
CA ALA A 131 -15.01 -15.58 -2.50
C ALA A 131 -16.00 -14.41 -2.36
N GLY A 132 -15.48 -13.16 -2.40
CA GLY A 132 -16.28 -11.94 -2.39
C GLY A 132 -16.97 -11.66 -3.73
N ARG A 133 -16.58 -12.35 -4.79
CA ARG A 133 -16.96 -12.05 -6.18
C ARG A 133 -16.71 -10.58 -6.51
N PHE A 134 -15.56 -10.05 -6.06
CA PHE A 134 -15.19 -8.67 -6.31
C PHE A 134 -14.72 -8.50 -7.76
N ASP A 135 -15.32 -7.54 -8.44
CA ASP A 135 -15.02 -7.20 -9.84
C ASP A 135 -14.05 -6.03 -9.98
N ALA A 136 -13.87 -5.25 -8.91
CA ALA A 136 -12.84 -4.23 -8.80
C ALA A 136 -12.18 -4.22 -7.41
N ALA A 137 -10.85 -4.14 -7.36
CA ALA A 137 -10.10 -3.97 -6.12
C ALA A 137 -9.27 -2.68 -6.17
N VAL A 138 -9.65 -1.72 -5.34
CA VAL A 138 -9.04 -0.39 -5.27
C VAL A 138 -7.85 -0.42 -4.32
N GLY A 139 -6.68 0.00 -4.78
CA GLY A 139 -5.45 0.01 -3.99
C GLY A 139 -4.69 1.32 -4.04
N GLY A 140 -3.81 1.53 -3.07
CA GLY A 140 -3.02 2.75 -2.91
C GLY A 140 -1.71 2.78 -3.70
N ALA A 141 -1.52 1.90 -4.69
CA ALA A 141 -0.27 1.86 -5.46
C ALA A 141 -0.05 3.12 -6.30
N ARG A 142 1.22 3.54 -6.38
CA ARG A 142 1.66 4.74 -7.10
C ARG A 142 2.73 4.38 -8.15
N ARG A 143 2.74 5.10 -9.27
CA ARG A 143 3.77 4.94 -10.31
C ARG A 143 5.16 5.33 -9.82
N ASP A 144 5.23 6.21 -8.83
CA ASP A 144 6.47 6.71 -8.22
C ASP A 144 7.20 5.66 -7.36
N GLU A 145 6.48 4.65 -6.85
CA GLU A 145 7.07 3.65 -5.96
C GLU A 145 8.15 2.80 -6.63
N GLU A 146 7.93 2.44 -7.91
CA GLU A 146 8.82 1.53 -8.63
C GLU A 146 8.56 1.58 -10.15
N ARG A 147 9.63 1.36 -10.94
CA ARG A 147 9.61 1.45 -12.41
C ARG A 147 8.58 0.53 -13.07
N ALA A 148 8.37 -0.67 -12.56
CA ALA A 148 7.40 -1.61 -13.11
C ALA A 148 5.96 -1.07 -12.99
N ARG A 149 5.66 -0.31 -11.94
CA ARG A 149 4.34 0.32 -11.74
C ARG A 149 4.07 1.48 -12.69
N ALA A 150 5.12 2.12 -13.21
CA ALA A 150 4.96 3.21 -14.18
C ALA A 150 4.24 2.79 -15.48
N LYS A 151 4.23 1.49 -15.79
CA LYS A 151 3.56 0.93 -16.97
C LYS A 151 2.08 0.64 -16.74
N GLU A 152 1.61 0.60 -15.49
CA GLU A 152 0.21 0.27 -15.19
C GLU A 152 -0.72 1.44 -15.50
N ARG A 153 -1.95 1.10 -15.87
CA ARG A 153 -3.06 2.03 -15.98
C ARG A 153 -3.67 2.28 -14.62
N ILE A 154 -4.47 3.35 -14.49
CA ILE A 154 -5.29 3.59 -13.29
C ILE A 154 -6.29 2.45 -13.13
N PHE A 155 -6.93 2.01 -14.23
CA PHE A 155 -7.76 0.80 -14.30
C PHE A 155 -6.95 -0.31 -14.96
N SER A 156 -6.31 -1.14 -14.14
CA SER A 156 -5.41 -2.20 -14.58
C SER A 156 -6.16 -3.54 -14.63
N PHE A 157 -6.48 -3.99 -15.84
CA PHE A 157 -7.25 -5.20 -16.09
C PHE A 157 -6.45 -6.44 -15.78
N ARG A 158 -7.11 -7.41 -15.14
CA ARG A 158 -6.60 -8.75 -14.83
C ARG A 158 -7.44 -9.79 -15.55
N ASP A 159 -6.78 -10.81 -16.07
CA ASP A 159 -7.45 -11.96 -16.66
C ASP A 159 -8.12 -12.84 -15.59
N ASP A 160 -8.72 -13.93 -16.01
CA ASP A 160 -9.40 -14.94 -15.16
C ASP A 160 -8.45 -15.65 -14.19
N PHE A 161 -7.12 -15.55 -14.39
CA PHE A 161 -6.08 -16.02 -13.45
C PHE A 161 -5.58 -14.93 -12.51
N GLY A 162 -6.12 -13.72 -12.62
CA GLY A 162 -5.69 -12.55 -11.85
C GLY A 162 -4.40 -11.90 -12.36
N GLN A 163 -3.88 -12.34 -13.51
CA GLN A 163 -2.62 -11.86 -14.08
C GLN A 163 -2.80 -10.57 -14.88
N TRP A 164 -1.81 -9.69 -14.81
CA TRP A 164 -1.80 -8.48 -15.62
C TRP A 164 -1.51 -8.80 -17.09
N ASP A 165 -2.45 -8.45 -17.96
CA ASP A 165 -2.27 -8.55 -19.40
C ASP A 165 -2.04 -7.16 -20.03
N PRO A 166 -0.78 -6.80 -20.33
CA PRO A 166 -0.46 -5.49 -20.90
C PRO A 166 -1.08 -5.25 -22.28
N LYS A 167 -1.44 -6.31 -23.01
CA LYS A 167 -1.98 -6.21 -24.38
C LYS A 167 -3.46 -5.82 -24.39
N HIS A 168 -4.20 -6.19 -23.36
CA HIS A 168 -5.64 -5.92 -23.25
C HIS A 168 -5.97 -4.74 -22.33
N GLN A 169 -4.95 -3.97 -21.91
CA GLN A 169 -5.19 -2.71 -21.19
C GLN A 169 -5.90 -1.70 -22.09
N ARG A 170 -6.77 -0.88 -21.50
CA ARG A 170 -7.60 0.07 -22.21
C ARG A 170 -7.04 1.48 -22.12
N PRO A 171 -7.17 2.33 -23.16
CA PRO A 171 -6.77 3.72 -23.09
C PRO A 171 -7.58 4.49 -22.05
N GLU A 172 -6.94 5.44 -21.36
CA GLU A 172 -7.54 6.32 -20.35
C GLU A 172 -7.48 7.78 -20.81
N LEU A 173 -7.84 8.02 -22.08
CA LEU A 173 -7.84 9.36 -22.66
C LEU A 173 -8.92 10.21 -21.99
N TRP A 174 -8.57 11.48 -21.69
CA TRP A 174 -9.47 12.47 -21.07
C TRP A 174 -10.09 12.02 -19.74
N ASN A 175 -9.39 11.18 -18.96
CA ASN A 175 -9.88 10.60 -17.71
C ASN A 175 -11.22 9.84 -17.88
N LEU A 176 -11.43 9.23 -19.03
CA LEU A 176 -12.54 8.34 -19.28
C LEU A 176 -12.10 6.89 -19.00
N TYR A 177 -12.78 6.23 -18.10
CA TYR A 177 -12.46 4.87 -17.68
C TYR A 177 -13.46 3.88 -18.25
N ASN A 178 -12.96 2.80 -18.83
CA ASN A 178 -13.80 1.72 -19.30
C ASN A 178 -13.89 0.65 -18.22
N THR A 179 -15.06 0.51 -17.62
CA THR A 179 -15.33 -0.44 -16.53
C THR A 179 -15.88 -1.78 -16.99
N ARG A 180 -16.03 -1.97 -18.32
CA ARG A 180 -16.61 -3.21 -18.86
C ARG A 180 -15.61 -4.37 -18.72
N ILE A 181 -15.97 -5.39 -17.96
CA ILE A 181 -15.21 -6.63 -17.76
C ILE A 181 -15.96 -7.83 -18.37
N ARG A 182 -15.24 -8.93 -18.58
CA ARG A 182 -15.80 -10.23 -18.93
C ARG A 182 -15.97 -11.07 -17.67
N ALA A 183 -16.75 -12.14 -17.78
CA ALA A 183 -16.88 -13.10 -16.68
C ALA A 183 -15.51 -13.70 -16.32
N GLY A 184 -15.14 -13.66 -15.03
CA GLY A 184 -13.84 -14.11 -14.52
C GLY A 184 -12.75 -13.04 -14.46
N GLU A 185 -12.84 -11.98 -15.26
CA GLU A 185 -11.92 -10.84 -15.18
C GLU A 185 -12.23 -9.96 -13.96
N HIS A 186 -11.23 -9.28 -13.46
CA HIS A 186 -11.40 -8.20 -12.48
C HIS A 186 -10.42 -7.05 -12.74
N VAL A 187 -10.64 -5.91 -12.11
CA VAL A 187 -9.82 -4.71 -12.31
C VAL A 187 -9.14 -4.32 -11.01
N ARG A 188 -7.84 -4.04 -11.08
CA ARG A 188 -7.13 -3.30 -10.02
C ARG A 188 -7.23 -1.82 -10.33
N VAL A 189 -7.64 -1.02 -9.37
CA VAL A 189 -7.80 0.42 -9.55
C VAL A 189 -6.87 1.17 -8.62
N PHE A 190 -6.13 2.14 -9.18
CA PHE A 190 -5.09 2.88 -8.47
C PHE A 190 -5.35 4.39 -8.49
N PRO A 191 -6.24 4.91 -7.62
CA PRO A 191 -6.56 6.34 -7.59
C PRO A 191 -5.37 7.24 -7.27
N LEU A 192 -4.34 6.69 -6.60
CA LEU A 192 -3.12 7.41 -6.25
C LEU A 192 -2.01 7.27 -7.31
N SER A 193 -2.31 6.72 -8.49
CA SER A 193 -1.31 6.38 -9.52
C SER A 193 -0.38 7.55 -9.88
N ASN A 194 -0.89 8.76 -9.93
CA ASN A 194 -0.16 9.98 -10.30
C ASN A 194 0.47 10.73 -9.12
N TRP A 195 0.30 10.25 -7.89
CA TRP A 195 0.85 10.83 -6.68
C TRP A 195 2.31 10.41 -6.48
N THR A 196 3.15 11.32 -6.01
CA THR A 196 4.47 11.02 -5.48
C THR A 196 4.38 10.67 -3.98
N GLU A 197 5.46 10.07 -3.43
CA GLU A 197 5.54 9.88 -1.98
C GLU A 197 5.44 11.21 -1.23
N LEU A 198 6.05 12.26 -1.77
CA LEU A 198 5.98 13.59 -1.18
C LEU A 198 4.56 14.14 -1.18
N ASP A 199 3.79 13.96 -2.26
CA ASP A 199 2.39 14.37 -2.33
C ASP A 199 1.54 13.67 -1.25
N VAL A 200 1.76 12.38 -1.03
CA VAL A 200 1.09 11.61 0.03
C VAL A 200 1.39 12.21 1.41
N TRP A 201 2.65 12.50 1.72
CA TRP A 201 3.04 13.07 3.02
C TRP A 201 2.55 14.50 3.21
N GLU A 202 2.58 15.32 2.17
CA GLU A 202 2.04 16.68 2.21
C GLU A 202 0.51 16.68 2.38
N TYR A 203 -0.17 15.74 1.72
CA TYR A 203 -1.62 15.56 1.89
C TYR A 203 -1.99 15.10 3.31
N ILE A 204 -1.20 14.17 3.89
CA ILE A 204 -1.36 13.76 5.30
C ILE A 204 -1.21 14.97 6.22
N GLN A 205 -0.24 15.86 5.95
CA GLN A 205 -0.04 17.09 6.71
C GLN A 205 -1.19 18.07 6.56
N ASP A 206 -1.65 18.33 5.34
CA ASP A 206 -2.69 19.31 5.05
C ASP A 206 -4.07 18.87 5.59
N GLU A 207 -4.39 17.60 5.46
CA GLU A 207 -5.64 17.02 5.97
C GLU A 207 -5.55 16.61 7.44
N GLN A 208 -4.39 16.79 8.08
CA GLN A 208 -4.14 16.42 9.47
C GLN A 208 -4.52 14.97 9.78
N LEU A 209 -4.17 14.06 8.85
CA LEU A 209 -4.50 12.66 8.99
C LEU A 209 -3.69 12.01 10.09
N GLU A 210 -4.36 11.22 10.90
CA GLU A 210 -3.71 10.33 11.86
C GLU A 210 -3.10 9.14 11.11
N ILE A 211 -1.89 8.76 11.53
CA ILE A 211 -1.14 7.63 10.97
C ILE A 211 -0.56 6.76 12.09
N PRO A 212 -0.24 5.49 11.85
CA PRO A 212 0.40 4.61 12.83
C PRO A 212 1.69 5.18 13.39
N SER A 213 1.92 4.97 14.69
CA SER A 213 3.10 5.49 15.41
C SER A 213 4.43 5.03 14.82
N ILE A 214 4.45 3.90 14.14
CA ILE A 214 5.63 3.32 13.48
C ILE A 214 6.27 4.24 12.42
N TYR A 215 5.51 5.18 11.87
CA TYR A 215 6.04 6.17 10.92
C TYR A 215 6.89 7.26 11.58
N PHE A 216 6.77 7.44 12.89
CA PHE A 216 7.57 8.40 13.66
C PHE A 216 8.79 7.72 14.27
N SER A 217 9.81 8.50 14.58
CA SER A 217 11.02 8.03 15.23
C SER A 217 10.72 7.42 16.59
N HIS A 218 11.20 6.21 16.82
CA HIS A 218 11.10 5.46 18.08
C HIS A 218 12.30 4.56 18.25
N THR A 219 12.55 4.13 19.49
CA THR A 219 13.60 3.15 19.79
C THR A 219 13.06 1.74 19.57
N ARG A 220 13.80 0.92 18.82
CA ARG A 220 13.44 -0.47 18.51
C ARG A 220 14.68 -1.37 18.49
N GLU A 221 14.52 -2.61 18.94
CA GLU A 221 15.54 -3.62 18.70
C GLU A 221 15.54 -4.01 17.23
N THR A 222 16.71 -3.93 16.61
CA THR A 222 16.91 -4.15 15.18
C THR A 222 18.11 -5.05 14.95
N PHE A 223 18.17 -5.66 13.78
CA PHE A 223 19.36 -6.34 13.25
C PHE A 223 19.57 -5.96 11.78
N SER A 224 20.82 -6.08 11.31
CA SER A 224 21.16 -5.77 9.93
C SER A 224 21.29 -7.05 9.11
N ARG A 225 20.63 -7.10 7.94
CA ARG A 225 20.72 -8.21 6.97
C ARG A 225 20.71 -7.63 5.55
N ASP A 226 21.66 -8.05 4.71
CA ASP A 226 21.78 -7.65 3.31
C ASP A 226 21.75 -6.11 3.11
N GLY A 227 22.34 -5.36 4.06
CA GLY A 227 22.40 -3.90 4.05
C GLY A 227 21.08 -3.18 4.41
N MET A 228 20.12 -3.90 4.95
CA MET A 228 18.86 -3.36 5.47
C MET A 228 18.74 -3.60 6.97
N LEU A 229 18.01 -2.72 7.64
CA LEU A 229 17.78 -2.76 9.08
C LEU A 229 16.36 -3.29 9.33
N TYR A 230 16.23 -4.42 10.02
CA TYR A 230 14.95 -5.06 10.32
C TYR A 230 14.60 -4.98 11.79
N ALA A 231 13.30 -4.93 12.11
CA ALA A 231 12.83 -5.13 13.48
C ALA A 231 13.15 -6.55 13.94
N TYR A 232 13.76 -6.67 15.12
CA TYR A 232 13.90 -7.96 15.78
C TYR A 232 12.61 -8.33 16.51
N ARG A 233 12.19 -9.57 16.36
CA ARG A 233 11.06 -10.16 17.09
C ARG A 233 11.59 -11.18 18.11
N PRO A 234 11.13 -11.17 19.35
CA PRO A 234 11.50 -12.19 20.33
C PRO A 234 11.26 -13.61 19.77
N GLY A 235 12.29 -14.44 19.82
CA GLY A 235 12.24 -15.81 19.27
C GLY A 235 12.54 -15.94 17.77
N GLN A 236 12.81 -14.86 17.08
CA GLN A 236 13.25 -14.92 15.67
C GLN A 236 14.67 -15.47 15.58
N GLU A 237 14.87 -16.43 14.67
CA GLU A 237 16.19 -16.97 14.35
C GLU A 237 17.01 -15.95 13.54
N LEU A 238 18.23 -15.70 14.00
CA LEU A 238 19.20 -14.85 13.32
C LEU A 238 20.22 -15.70 12.58
N LEU A 239 20.76 -15.16 11.49
CA LEU A 239 21.88 -15.80 10.76
C LEU A 239 23.18 -15.71 11.59
N PRO A 240 24.14 -16.64 11.38
CA PRO A 240 25.44 -16.56 12.02
C PRO A 240 26.12 -15.19 11.75
N GLY A 241 26.51 -14.51 12.83
CA GLY A 241 27.14 -13.19 12.78
C GLY A 241 26.15 -12.00 12.83
N GLU A 242 24.85 -12.21 12.72
CA GLU A 242 23.87 -11.15 12.99
C GLU A 242 23.74 -10.94 14.50
N THR A 243 23.63 -9.68 14.91
CA THR A 243 23.43 -9.28 16.30
C THR A 243 22.34 -8.23 16.38
N THR A 244 21.59 -8.24 17.47
CA THR A 244 20.60 -7.21 17.74
C THR A 244 21.21 -5.98 18.36
N THR A 245 20.71 -4.81 17.95
CA THR A 245 21.08 -3.51 18.52
C THR A 245 19.83 -2.66 18.73
N SER A 246 19.82 -1.87 19.79
CA SER A 246 18.75 -0.92 20.03
C SER A 246 19.05 0.37 19.27
N GLU A 247 18.20 0.73 18.32
CA GLU A 247 18.41 1.88 17.45
C GLU A 247 17.19 2.80 17.41
N THR A 248 17.44 4.07 17.11
CA THR A 248 16.39 5.05 16.86
C THR A 248 16.03 5.05 15.38
N VAL A 249 14.84 4.56 15.06
CA VAL A 249 14.39 4.29 13.71
C VAL A 249 12.96 4.73 13.48
N ARG A 250 12.57 4.84 12.22
CA ARG A 250 11.19 4.89 11.75
C ARG A 250 11.02 4.03 10.50
N TYR A 251 9.78 3.86 10.04
CA TYR A 251 9.50 3.17 8.79
C TYR A 251 8.97 4.16 7.74
N ARG A 252 9.41 4.04 6.47
CA ARG A 252 8.87 4.82 5.33
C ARG A 252 7.65 4.16 4.73
N THR A 253 7.63 2.83 4.76
CA THR A 253 6.53 1.99 4.29
C THR A 253 6.15 1.00 5.38
N VAL A 254 4.92 0.53 5.37
CA VAL A 254 4.42 -0.49 6.28
C VAL A 254 4.01 -1.70 5.46
N GLY A 255 4.56 -2.84 5.82
CA GLY A 255 4.29 -4.16 5.28
C GLY A 255 4.52 -5.19 6.37
N ASP A 256 5.01 -6.39 6.02
CA ASP A 256 5.38 -7.40 7.01
C ASP A 256 6.70 -7.04 7.68
N MET A 257 6.83 -7.35 8.96
CA MET A 257 8.06 -7.14 9.74
C MET A 257 9.26 -7.89 9.15
N THR A 258 9.02 -9.02 8.49
CA THR A 258 10.06 -9.88 7.90
C THR A 258 10.69 -9.32 6.63
N CYS A 259 10.00 -8.43 5.92
CA CYS A 259 10.47 -7.90 4.63
C CYS A 259 10.53 -6.37 4.57
N THR A 260 10.17 -5.67 5.65
CA THR A 260 10.16 -4.20 5.69
C THR A 260 11.36 -3.68 6.47
N GLY A 261 12.21 -2.93 5.80
CA GLY A 261 13.37 -2.29 6.41
C GLY A 261 13.02 -0.97 7.11
N ALA A 262 13.67 -0.74 8.25
CA ALA A 262 13.66 0.52 8.97
C ALA A 262 14.70 1.48 8.42
N VAL A 263 14.50 2.77 8.62
CA VAL A 263 15.47 3.82 8.35
C VAL A 263 15.85 4.54 9.66
N ARG A 264 17.14 4.88 9.84
CA ARG A 264 17.58 5.68 10.96
C ARG A 264 17.07 7.11 10.79
N SER A 265 16.33 7.59 11.76
CA SER A 265 15.70 8.90 11.69
C SER A 265 15.37 9.42 13.09
N THR A 266 15.39 10.72 13.24
CA THR A 266 14.96 11.43 14.45
C THR A 266 13.64 12.18 14.25
N ALA A 267 12.96 11.99 13.13
CA ALA A 267 11.71 12.68 12.80
C ALA A 267 10.55 12.17 13.66
N THR A 268 10.04 13.02 14.53
CA THR A 268 8.94 12.75 15.46
C THR A 268 7.64 13.45 15.05
N THR A 269 7.66 14.22 13.96
CA THR A 269 6.50 14.99 13.49
C THR A 269 6.37 14.86 11.96
N ILE A 270 5.16 15.01 11.44
CA ILE A 270 4.89 14.96 9.99
C ILE A 270 5.73 16.00 9.21
N PRO A 271 5.86 17.29 9.65
CA PRO A 271 6.71 18.23 8.93
C PRO A 271 8.18 17.82 8.86
N GLN A 272 8.71 17.13 9.86
CA GLN A 272 10.07 16.59 9.83
C GLN A 272 10.20 15.47 8.82
N ILE A 273 9.22 14.57 8.76
CA ILE A 273 9.15 13.48 7.77
C ILE A 273 9.09 14.07 6.35
N VAL A 274 8.20 15.03 6.10
CA VAL A 274 8.11 15.74 4.81
C VAL A 274 9.46 16.31 4.38
N LYS A 275 10.20 16.94 5.31
CA LYS A 275 11.53 17.48 5.03
C LYS A 275 12.55 16.38 4.68
N GLU A 276 12.54 15.26 5.38
CA GLU A 276 13.40 14.11 5.07
C GLU A 276 13.09 13.54 3.68
N ILE A 277 11.81 13.31 3.37
CA ILE A 277 11.38 12.76 2.08
C ILE A 277 11.75 13.72 0.94
N ALA A 278 11.52 15.03 1.09
CA ALA A 278 11.90 16.02 0.08
C ALA A 278 13.41 16.06 -0.21
N ALA A 279 14.25 15.69 0.76
CA ALA A 279 15.71 15.62 0.61
C ALA A 279 16.20 14.27 0.05
N THR A 280 15.37 13.25 0.04
CA THR A 280 15.75 11.89 -0.35
C THR A 280 15.76 11.75 -1.87
N ARG A 281 16.80 11.08 -2.42
CA ARG A 281 16.95 10.76 -3.85
C ARG A 281 16.61 9.30 -4.20
N ILE A 282 16.43 8.45 -3.19
CA ILE A 282 16.17 7.02 -3.33
C ILE A 282 14.68 6.80 -3.23
N THR A 283 14.12 5.99 -4.14
CA THR A 283 12.70 5.62 -4.09
C THR A 283 12.37 4.87 -2.80
N GLU A 284 11.13 4.98 -2.36
CA GLU A 284 10.63 4.36 -1.13
C GLU A 284 10.94 2.86 -1.09
N ARG A 285 10.58 2.12 -2.13
CA ARG A 285 10.78 0.66 -2.19
C ARG A 285 12.24 0.27 -2.36
N GLY A 286 13.02 1.03 -3.09
CA GLY A 286 14.45 0.80 -3.25
C GLY A 286 15.24 0.87 -1.94
N GLU A 287 14.77 1.62 -0.95
CA GLU A 287 15.39 1.73 0.36
C GLU A 287 14.87 0.69 1.36
N THR A 288 13.56 0.37 1.33
CA THR A 288 12.86 -0.27 2.45
C THR A 288 12.31 -1.67 2.18
N ARG A 289 12.39 -2.17 0.93
CA ARG A 289 11.84 -3.50 0.57
C ARG A 289 12.94 -4.46 0.15
N ALA A 290 13.13 -5.51 0.93
CA ALA A 290 14.15 -6.54 0.68
C ALA A 290 13.85 -7.39 -0.55
N ASP A 291 12.60 -7.75 -0.69
CA ASP A 291 12.11 -8.62 -1.75
C ASP A 291 12.20 -7.98 -3.15
N ASP A 292 12.32 -6.65 -3.24
CA ASP A 292 12.56 -5.95 -4.50
C ASP A 292 14.05 -5.89 -4.87
N LYS A 293 14.97 -6.20 -3.93
CA LYS A 293 16.43 -6.23 -4.17
C LYS A 293 16.94 -7.57 -4.73
N THR A 294 16.16 -8.63 -4.63
CA THR A 294 16.59 -9.99 -5.02
C THR A 294 16.50 -10.26 -6.53
N SER A 295 15.76 -9.44 -7.28
CA SER A 295 15.62 -9.55 -8.74
C SER A 295 15.16 -8.22 -9.34
N GLU A 296 15.79 -7.77 -10.44
CA GLU A 296 15.29 -6.63 -11.22
C GLU A 296 13.88 -6.87 -11.80
N ALA A 297 13.48 -8.14 -11.91
CA ALA A 297 12.17 -8.56 -12.40
C ALA A 297 11.16 -8.88 -11.29
N ALA A 298 11.52 -8.76 -10.01
CA ALA A 298 10.67 -9.21 -8.89
C ALA A 298 9.24 -8.67 -8.95
N MET A 299 9.06 -7.41 -9.33
CA MET A 299 7.75 -6.79 -9.47
C MET A 299 6.98 -7.24 -10.72
N GLU A 300 7.69 -7.45 -11.84
CA GLU A 300 7.08 -8.01 -13.06
C GLU A 300 6.61 -9.46 -12.81
N ASP A 301 7.38 -10.24 -12.07
CA ASP A 301 7.01 -11.61 -11.70
C ASP A 301 5.81 -11.62 -10.75
N ARG A 302 5.73 -10.68 -9.82
CA ARG A 302 4.55 -10.51 -8.94
C ARG A 302 3.29 -10.11 -9.69
N LYS A 303 3.40 -9.24 -10.70
CA LYS A 303 2.28 -8.89 -11.58
C LYS A 303 1.77 -10.10 -12.34
N LYS A 304 2.68 -10.95 -12.85
CA LYS A 304 2.32 -12.21 -13.49
C LYS A 304 1.67 -13.19 -12.51
N ALA A 305 2.07 -13.18 -11.25
CA ALA A 305 1.46 -13.98 -10.20
C ALA A 305 0.12 -13.43 -9.70
N GLY A 306 -0.30 -12.22 -10.13
CA GLY A 306 -1.56 -11.60 -9.70
C GLY A 306 -1.46 -10.66 -8.50
N TYR A 307 -0.24 -10.32 -8.06
CA TYR A 307 -0.01 -9.37 -6.98
C TYR A 307 0.11 -7.95 -7.54
N PHE A 308 -0.91 -7.10 -7.49
CA PHE A 308 -1.02 -5.74 -8.06
C PHE A 308 -0.84 -5.64 -9.56
#